data_59698ca2ec09f58b43d6554b143bd787
#
_entry.id   59698ca2ec09f58b43d6554b143bd787
#
_cell.length_a   1.000
_cell.length_b   1.000
_cell.length_c   1.000
_cell.angle_alpha   90.00
_cell.angle_beta   90.00
_cell.angle_gamma   90.00
#
_symmetry.space_group_name_H-M   'P 1'
#
loop_
_entity.id
_entity.type
_entity.pdbx_description
1 polymer ?
#
loop_
_entity_poly.entity_id
_entity_poly.type
_entity_poly.pdbx_seq_one_letter_code
_entity_poly.pdbx_strand_id
1 'polypeptide(L)'
;MSAIIENEKGKVLEFFYALDEMIGGKFILADIKISKVLKCIADSETLYNLFAKSLVDFNFKQEFRDSVLDKKVNGALIALPEENEKIIAYVFHIFVEADNKKIDLQNFINEYFFNPDGYNFSYASFSRNMLLPFKKAIVESLDLSDIDSELAEDENVEGDGEENMEDEVRTGSENIKMLYAKLMVSLSDLYSAVLKENRIKMEQKEEVYIIVSALNEAIRIQNIKIINALIIPLEYVLKKNKNVRPYYNIVQDDLCEIYEAYQ
;
A
#
# COMPACT_ATOMS: atom_id res chain seq x y z
N MET A 1 -1.36 -22.41 -27.90
CA MET A 1 -2.16 -22.42 -26.66
C MET A 1 -1.30 -22.20 -25.41
N SER A 2 -0.17 -22.87 -25.24
CA SER A 2 0.68 -22.73 -24.03
C SER A 2 1.15 -21.30 -23.73
N ALA A 3 1.63 -20.53 -24.70
CA ALA A 3 2.17 -19.18 -24.49
C ALA A 3 1.10 -18.13 -24.12
N ILE A 4 -0.15 -18.29 -24.55
CA ILE A 4 -1.25 -17.38 -24.20
C ILE A 4 -1.68 -17.63 -22.75
N ILE A 5 -1.72 -18.89 -22.32
CA ILE A 5 -2.05 -19.27 -20.94
C ILE A 5 -0.97 -18.78 -19.97
N GLU A 6 0.31 -18.89 -20.36
CA GLU A 6 1.44 -18.42 -19.55
C GLU A 6 1.48 -16.88 -19.41
N ASN A 7 1.10 -16.15 -20.46
CA ASN A 7 0.97 -14.68 -20.42
C ASN A 7 -0.17 -14.23 -19.51
N GLU A 8 -1.33 -14.90 -19.53
CA GLU A 8 -2.44 -14.57 -18.63
C GLU A 8 -2.09 -14.91 -17.16
N LYS A 9 -1.41 -16.04 -16.89
CA LYS A 9 -0.90 -16.37 -15.56
C LYS A 9 0.03 -15.26 -15.04
N GLY A 10 0.93 -14.75 -15.89
CA GLY A 10 1.81 -13.62 -15.54
C GLY A 10 1.06 -12.36 -15.14
N LYS A 11 0.00 -11.99 -15.89
CA LYS A 11 -0.82 -10.81 -15.58
C LYS A 11 -1.62 -10.97 -14.29
N VAL A 12 -2.13 -12.17 -14.02
CA VAL A 12 -2.82 -12.48 -12.76
C VAL A 12 -1.86 -12.39 -11.58
N LEU A 13 -0.62 -12.87 -11.70
CA LEU A 13 0.42 -12.71 -10.69
C LEU A 13 0.78 -11.23 -10.46
N GLU A 14 0.90 -10.44 -11.52
CA GLU A 14 1.18 -8.99 -11.43
C GLU A 14 0.07 -8.26 -10.64
N PHE A 15 -1.19 -8.67 -10.81
CA PHE A 15 -2.30 -8.17 -10.03
C PHE A 15 -2.16 -8.51 -8.54
N PHE A 16 -1.82 -9.77 -8.20
CA PHE A 16 -1.63 -10.15 -6.81
C PHE A 16 -0.46 -9.42 -6.16
N TYR A 17 0.66 -9.26 -6.86
CA TYR A 17 1.77 -8.42 -6.37
C TYR A 17 1.33 -6.97 -6.12
N ALA A 18 0.55 -6.37 -7.03
CA ALA A 18 0.03 -5.02 -6.84
C ALA A 18 -0.92 -4.93 -5.64
N LEU A 19 -1.75 -5.96 -5.43
CA LEU A 19 -2.67 -6.04 -4.30
C LEU A 19 -1.92 -6.26 -2.98
N ASP A 20 -0.89 -7.10 -2.95
CA ASP A 20 -0.05 -7.35 -1.77
C ASP A 20 0.76 -6.11 -1.39
N GLU A 21 1.30 -5.38 -2.36
CA GLU A 21 1.88 -4.05 -2.13
C GLU A 21 0.86 -3.08 -1.50
N MET A 22 -0.42 -3.20 -1.84
CA MET A 22 -1.47 -2.39 -1.23
C MET A 22 -1.79 -2.89 0.18
N ILE A 23 -1.89 -4.19 0.40
CA ILE A 23 -2.18 -4.83 1.70
C ILE A 23 -1.09 -4.51 2.73
N GLY A 24 0.18 -4.75 2.39
CA GLY A 24 1.34 -4.48 3.26
C GLY A 24 1.76 -3.01 3.29
N GLY A 25 1.12 -2.18 2.47
CA GLY A 25 1.50 -0.79 2.30
C GLY A 25 1.02 0.14 3.41
N LYS A 26 1.62 1.33 3.41
CA LYS A 26 1.13 2.45 4.21
C LYS A 26 0.17 3.30 3.37
N PHE A 27 -0.76 3.96 4.03
CA PHE A 27 -1.84 4.76 3.44
C PHE A 27 -1.39 5.79 2.38
N ILE A 28 -0.22 6.40 2.54
CA ILE A 28 0.26 7.55 1.73
C ILE A 28 0.25 7.28 0.21
N LEU A 29 0.31 6.02 -0.21
CA LEU A 29 0.33 5.62 -1.63
C LEU A 29 -0.95 4.88 -2.08
N ALA A 30 -2.00 4.86 -1.26
CA ALA A 30 -3.20 4.07 -1.54
C ALA A 30 -3.83 4.44 -2.89
N ASP A 31 -3.92 5.72 -3.24
CA ASP A 31 -4.47 6.18 -4.52
C ASP A 31 -3.70 5.63 -5.72
N ILE A 32 -2.35 5.71 -5.69
CA ILE A 32 -1.50 5.21 -6.77
C ILE A 32 -1.59 3.68 -6.88
N LYS A 33 -1.69 3.01 -5.74
CA LYS A 33 -1.81 1.55 -5.69
C LYS A 33 -3.16 1.07 -6.20
N ILE A 34 -4.25 1.80 -5.91
CA ILE A 34 -5.58 1.53 -6.48
C ILE A 34 -5.50 1.61 -8.01
N SER A 35 -4.97 2.69 -8.57
CA SER A 35 -4.84 2.83 -10.03
C SER A 35 -4.02 1.70 -10.64
N LYS A 36 -2.95 1.23 -9.96
CA LYS A 36 -2.14 0.08 -10.40
C LYS A 36 -2.97 -1.21 -10.40
N VAL A 37 -3.69 -1.49 -9.31
CA VAL A 37 -4.57 -2.67 -9.20
C VAL A 37 -5.64 -2.64 -10.28
N LEU A 38 -6.32 -1.51 -10.49
CA LEU A 38 -7.34 -1.35 -11.53
C LEU A 38 -6.77 -1.57 -12.93
N LYS A 39 -5.54 -1.11 -13.19
CA LYS A 39 -4.86 -1.34 -14.45
C LYS A 39 -4.59 -2.83 -14.68
N CYS A 40 -4.08 -3.56 -13.67
CA CYS A 40 -3.86 -5.00 -13.78
C CYS A 40 -5.15 -5.76 -14.07
N ILE A 41 -6.28 -5.35 -13.50
CA ILE A 41 -7.61 -5.92 -13.80
C ILE A 41 -7.96 -5.69 -15.27
N ALA A 42 -7.76 -4.50 -15.80
CA ALA A 42 -8.08 -4.16 -17.19
C ALA A 42 -7.16 -4.88 -18.20
N ASP A 43 -5.90 -5.15 -17.83
CA ASP A 43 -4.91 -5.76 -18.71
C ASP A 43 -5.03 -7.30 -18.79
N SER A 44 -5.73 -7.95 -17.85
CA SER A 44 -5.96 -9.40 -17.82
C SER A 44 -7.39 -9.76 -18.22
N GLU A 45 -7.54 -10.57 -19.25
CA GLU A 45 -8.85 -11.07 -19.69
C GLU A 45 -9.52 -11.93 -18.60
N THR A 46 -8.75 -12.73 -17.89
CA THR A 46 -9.22 -13.59 -16.79
C THR A 46 -9.81 -12.74 -15.65
N LEU A 47 -9.07 -11.74 -15.19
CA LEU A 47 -9.54 -10.83 -14.14
C LEU A 47 -10.72 -10.00 -14.63
N TYR A 48 -10.63 -9.41 -15.82
CA TYR A 48 -11.71 -8.61 -16.39
C TYR A 48 -13.04 -9.41 -16.40
N ASN A 49 -13.02 -10.66 -16.86
CA ASN A 49 -14.21 -11.51 -16.90
C ASN A 49 -14.74 -11.84 -15.50
N LEU A 50 -13.86 -12.12 -14.52
CA LEU A 50 -14.25 -12.33 -13.13
C LEU A 50 -14.96 -11.10 -12.56
N PHE A 51 -14.35 -9.91 -12.70
CA PHE A 51 -14.91 -8.68 -12.18
C PHE A 51 -16.21 -8.28 -12.90
N ALA A 52 -16.27 -8.44 -14.23
CA ALA A 52 -17.47 -8.19 -14.99
C ALA A 52 -18.64 -9.11 -14.54
N LYS A 53 -18.35 -10.38 -14.29
CA LYS A 53 -19.34 -11.35 -13.77
C LYS A 53 -19.82 -10.94 -12.38
N SER A 54 -18.92 -10.54 -11.49
CA SER A 54 -19.26 -10.16 -10.11
C SER A 54 -20.11 -8.89 -10.04
N LEU A 55 -20.05 -8.03 -11.05
CA LEU A 55 -20.86 -6.82 -11.13
C LEU A 55 -22.27 -7.05 -11.67
N VAL A 56 -22.58 -8.24 -12.22
CA VAL A 56 -23.93 -8.55 -12.72
C VAL A 56 -24.90 -8.55 -11.53
N ASP A 57 -25.99 -7.79 -11.65
CA ASP A 57 -27.04 -7.66 -10.63
C ASP A 57 -26.55 -7.10 -9.26
N PHE A 58 -25.31 -6.59 -9.18
CA PHE A 58 -24.77 -6.01 -7.95
C PHE A 58 -25.25 -4.58 -7.74
N ASN A 59 -25.92 -4.34 -6.61
CA ASN A 59 -26.39 -3.00 -6.21
C ASN A 59 -25.54 -2.45 -5.05
N PHE A 60 -24.48 -1.73 -5.38
CA PHE A 60 -23.56 -1.17 -4.39
C PHE A 60 -24.25 -0.33 -3.31
N LYS A 61 -25.22 0.53 -3.69
CA LYS A 61 -25.90 1.40 -2.70
C LYS A 61 -26.70 0.60 -1.67
N GLN A 62 -27.27 -0.52 -2.08
CA GLN A 62 -28.00 -1.40 -1.17
C GLN A 62 -27.00 -2.16 -0.29
N GLU A 63 -26.03 -2.85 -0.88
CA GLU A 63 -25.01 -3.62 -0.15
C GLU A 63 -24.23 -2.73 0.83
N PHE A 64 -23.89 -1.50 0.42
CA PHE A 64 -23.19 -0.55 1.30
C PHE A 64 -24.04 -0.18 2.53
N ARG A 65 -25.33 0.09 2.36
CA ARG A 65 -26.22 0.38 3.50
C ARG A 65 -26.34 -0.81 4.46
N ASP A 66 -26.44 -1.99 3.90
CA ASP A 66 -26.60 -3.23 4.68
C ASP A 66 -25.29 -3.65 5.38
N SER A 67 -24.15 -3.19 4.87
CA SER A 67 -22.82 -3.48 5.42
C SER A 67 -22.41 -2.59 6.59
N VAL A 68 -23.04 -1.42 6.77
CA VAL A 68 -22.68 -0.47 7.84
C VAL A 68 -23.20 -0.97 9.18
N LEU A 69 -22.31 -1.06 10.15
CA LEU A 69 -22.58 -1.58 11.50
C LEU A 69 -22.83 -0.45 12.51
N ASP A 70 -23.74 -0.66 13.46
CA ASP A 70 -23.96 0.25 14.58
C ASP A 70 -22.78 0.31 15.56
N LYS A 71 -21.98 -0.76 15.61
CA LYS A 71 -20.81 -0.90 16.49
C LYS A 71 -19.65 -1.54 15.74
N LYS A 72 -18.43 -1.15 16.11
CA LYS A 72 -17.22 -1.74 15.54
C LYS A 72 -17.11 -3.23 15.82
N VAL A 73 -16.84 -3.99 14.77
CA VAL A 73 -16.48 -5.41 14.82
C VAL A 73 -15.10 -5.54 14.22
N ASN A 74 -14.16 -6.14 14.94
CA ASN A 74 -12.74 -6.29 14.54
C ASN A 74 -12.06 -4.96 14.14
N GLY A 75 -12.50 -3.82 14.70
CA GLY A 75 -11.96 -2.50 14.39
C GLY A 75 -12.60 -1.81 13.20
N ALA A 76 -13.63 -2.39 12.58
CA ALA A 76 -14.35 -1.85 11.43
C ALA A 76 -15.82 -1.55 11.76
N LEU A 77 -16.37 -0.52 11.12
CA LEU A 77 -17.82 -0.21 11.10
C LEU A 77 -18.49 -0.74 9.81
N ILE A 78 -17.78 -1.49 9.00
CA ILE A 78 -18.30 -2.14 7.81
C ILE A 78 -18.03 -3.65 7.92
N ALA A 79 -19.03 -4.47 7.60
CA ALA A 79 -18.91 -5.90 7.37
C ALA A 79 -19.08 -6.18 5.88
N LEU A 80 -18.14 -6.90 5.28
CA LEU A 80 -18.28 -7.34 3.88
C LEU A 80 -19.40 -8.39 3.74
N PRO A 81 -20.02 -8.50 2.56
CA PRO A 81 -20.92 -9.61 2.24
C PRO A 81 -20.26 -10.97 2.44
N GLU A 82 -21.05 -12.04 2.55
CA GLU A 82 -20.53 -13.41 2.72
C GLU A 82 -20.12 -14.06 1.38
N GLU A 83 -20.73 -13.66 0.27
CA GLU A 83 -20.52 -14.23 -1.05
C GLU A 83 -19.30 -13.62 -1.74
N ASN A 84 -18.37 -14.46 -2.23
CA ASN A 84 -17.16 -14.01 -2.89
C ASN A 84 -17.41 -13.02 -4.04
N GLU A 85 -18.40 -13.31 -4.90
CA GLU A 85 -18.76 -12.43 -6.01
C GLU A 85 -19.19 -11.03 -5.52
N LYS A 86 -19.93 -10.97 -4.41
CA LYS A 86 -20.32 -9.69 -3.80
C LYS A 86 -19.16 -8.99 -3.13
N ILE A 87 -18.25 -9.69 -2.47
CA ILE A 87 -17.00 -9.10 -1.91
C ILE A 87 -16.20 -8.45 -3.03
N ILE A 88 -15.99 -9.18 -4.14
CA ILE A 88 -15.25 -8.71 -5.30
C ILE A 88 -15.89 -7.43 -5.87
N ALA A 89 -17.18 -7.46 -6.14
CA ALA A 89 -17.91 -6.32 -6.68
C ALA A 89 -17.90 -5.11 -5.73
N TYR A 90 -18.04 -5.34 -4.42
CA TYR A 90 -18.09 -4.32 -3.38
C TYR A 90 -16.76 -3.55 -3.30
N VAL A 91 -15.65 -4.25 -3.14
CA VAL A 91 -14.32 -3.63 -3.02
C VAL A 91 -13.90 -2.98 -4.32
N PHE A 92 -14.16 -3.63 -5.45
CA PHE A 92 -13.89 -3.05 -6.77
C PHE A 92 -14.64 -1.73 -6.99
N HIS A 93 -15.91 -1.66 -6.57
CA HIS A 93 -16.68 -0.42 -6.68
C HIS A 93 -16.05 0.72 -5.87
N ILE A 94 -15.60 0.44 -4.64
CA ILE A 94 -14.88 1.43 -3.81
C ILE A 94 -13.60 1.89 -4.51
N PHE A 95 -12.84 0.97 -5.12
CA PHE A 95 -11.62 1.32 -5.85
C PHE A 95 -11.90 2.23 -7.03
N VAL A 96 -12.91 1.92 -7.83
CA VAL A 96 -13.32 2.73 -8.98
C VAL A 96 -13.81 4.11 -8.53
N GLU A 97 -14.60 4.20 -7.47
CA GLU A 97 -15.08 5.49 -6.95
C GLU A 97 -13.93 6.31 -6.32
N ALA A 98 -12.96 5.66 -5.67
CA ALA A 98 -11.78 6.32 -5.14
C ALA A 98 -10.85 6.83 -6.26
N ASP A 99 -10.59 6.02 -7.30
CA ASP A 99 -9.78 6.40 -8.47
C ASP A 99 -10.43 7.59 -9.22
N ASN A 100 -11.75 7.57 -9.36
CA ASN A 100 -12.54 8.67 -9.93
C ASN A 100 -12.69 9.89 -9.01
N LYS A 101 -12.07 9.88 -7.83
CA LYS A 101 -12.14 10.96 -6.82
C LYS A 101 -13.56 11.29 -6.33
N LYS A 102 -14.49 10.34 -6.44
CA LYS A 102 -15.85 10.45 -5.88
C LYS A 102 -15.88 10.03 -4.41
N ILE A 103 -14.99 9.13 -4.00
CA ILE A 103 -14.72 8.77 -2.62
C ILE A 103 -13.32 9.26 -2.28
N ASP A 104 -13.20 10.03 -1.19
CA ASP A 104 -11.93 10.31 -0.55
C ASP A 104 -11.58 9.09 0.31
N LEU A 105 -10.60 8.30 -0.14
CA LEU A 105 -10.23 7.07 0.54
C LEU A 105 -9.74 7.32 1.97
N GLN A 106 -9.11 8.45 2.22
CA GLN A 106 -8.64 8.84 3.54
C GLN A 106 -9.79 9.04 4.50
N ASN A 107 -10.78 9.81 4.07
CA ASN A 107 -11.99 10.04 4.86
C ASN A 107 -12.78 8.75 5.06
N PHE A 108 -12.88 7.92 4.02
CA PHE A 108 -13.50 6.60 4.10
C PHE A 108 -12.85 5.70 5.15
N ILE A 109 -11.51 5.60 5.14
CA ILE A 109 -10.77 4.81 6.13
C ILE A 109 -10.97 5.38 7.53
N ASN A 110 -10.93 6.70 7.69
CA ASN A 110 -11.17 7.34 8.98
C ASN A 110 -12.57 7.14 9.51
N GLU A 111 -13.57 7.13 8.65
CA GLU A 111 -14.96 6.96 9.05
C GLU A 111 -15.25 5.52 9.47
N TYR A 112 -14.82 4.54 8.68
CA TYR A 112 -15.23 3.15 8.85
C TYR A 112 -14.20 2.26 9.56
N PHE A 113 -12.91 2.64 9.58
CA PHE A 113 -11.81 1.84 10.14
C PHE A 113 -10.97 2.62 11.15
N PHE A 114 -11.50 3.72 11.69
CA PHE A 114 -10.78 4.58 12.63
C PHE A 114 -10.12 3.81 13.77
N ASN A 115 -8.84 4.08 14.00
CA ASN A 115 -8.10 3.61 15.16
C ASN A 115 -7.47 4.81 15.89
N PRO A 116 -7.67 4.95 17.24
CA PRO A 116 -7.13 6.06 18.00
C PRO A 116 -5.58 6.10 18.03
N ASP A 117 -4.92 4.96 17.78
CA ASP A 117 -3.46 4.86 17.78
C ASP A 117 -2.82 5.46 16.52
N GLY A 118 -3.65 5.86 15.55
CA GLY A 118 -3.22 6.63 14.39
C GLY A 118 -3.57 6.02 13.03
N TYR A 119 -3.15 6.74 11.99
CA TYR A 119 -3.55 6.48 10.60
C TYR A 119 -3.10 5.13 10.06
N ASN A 120 -1.88 4.72 10.41
CA ASN A 120 -1.34 3.42 9.98
C ASN A 120 -2.14 2.25 10.58
N PHE A 121 -2.64 2.40 11.80
CA PHE A 121 -3.51 1.40 12.44
C PHE A 121 -4.91 1.38 11.83
N SER A 122 -5.44 2.54 11.42
CA SER A 122 -6.69 2.63 10.67
C SER A 122 -6.56 1.94 9.30
N TYR A 123 -5.43 2.16 8.62
CA TYR A 123 -5.14 1.50 7.35
C TYR A 123 -4.94 -0.02 7.53
N ALA A 124 -4.25 -0.45 8.57
CA ALA A 124 -4.10 -1.88 8.88
C ALA A 124 -5.46 -2.54 9.18
N SER A 125 -6.38 -1.81 9.84
CA SER A 125 -7.76 -2.27 10.02
C SER A 125 -8.52 -2.38 8.69
N PHE A 126 -8.40 -1.40 7.80
CA PHE A 126 -8.93 -1.43 6.45
C PHE A 126 -8.36 -2.61 5.64
N SER A 127 -7.04 -2.79 5.66
CA SER A 127 -6.37 -3.89 4.98
C SER A 127 -6.89 -5.26 5.45
N ARG A 128 -6.97 -5.47 6.76
CA ARG A 128 -7.43 -6.72 7.37
C ARG A 128 -8.90 -7.01 7.07
N ASN A 129 -9.77 -6.02 7.15
CA ASN A 129 -11.21 -6.22 7.06
C ASN A 129 -11.76 -6.07 5.63
N MET A 130 -10.99 -5.53 4.69
CA MET A 130 -11.43 -5.29 3.32
C MET A 130 -10.49 -5.91 2.27
N LEU A 131 -9.19 -5.60 2.30
CA LEU A 131 -8.27 -6.03 1.24
C LEU A 131 -7.94 -7.52 1.31
N LEU A 132 -7.69 -8.06 2.51
CA LEU A 132 -7.41 -9.48 2.68
C LEU A 132 -8.61 -10.38 2.31
N PRO A 133 -9.85 -10.09 2.77
CA PRO A 133 -11.02 -10.81 2.29
C PRO A 133 -11.24 -10.70 0.77
N PHE A 134 -10.95 -9.53 0.19
CA PHE A 134 -11.03 -9.33 -1.25
C PHE A 134 -10.02 -10.20 -2.01
N LYS A 135 -8.75 -10.23 -1.57
CA LYS A 135 -7.73 -11.13 -2.13
C LYS A 135 -8.20 -12.59 -2.08
N LYS A 136 -8.65 -13.03 -0.91
CA LYS A 136 -9.14 -14.39 -0.69
C LYS A 136 -10.32 -14.74 -1.61
N ALA A 137 -11.29 -13.85 -1.74
CA ALA A 137 -12.45 -14.05 -2.61
C ALA A 137 -12.04 -14.25 -4.08
N ILE A 138 -11.01 -13.52 -4.56
CA ILE A 138 -10.48 -13.68 -5.93
C ILE A 138 -9.74 -15.01 -6.09
N VAL A 139 -8.88 -15.37 -5.14
CA VAL A 139 -8.16 -16.66 -5.15
C VAL A 139 -9.13 -17.84 -5.22
N GLU A 140 -10.16 -17.83 -4.37
CA GLU A 140 -11.18 -18.89 -4.34
C GLU A 140 -12.04 -18.90 -5.62
N SER A 141 -12.38 -17.73 -6.17
CA SER A 141 -13.21 -17.63 -7.38
C SER A 141 -12.47 -18.07 -8.65
N LEU A 142 -11.15 -17.97 -8.68
CA LEU A 142 -10.29 -18.40 -9.79
C LEU A 142 -9.70 -19.79 -9.59
N ASP A 143 -9.98 -20.45 -8.45
CA ASP A 143 -9.41 -21.75 -8.07
C ASP A 143 -7.86 -21.77 -8.12
N LEU A 144 -7.26 -20.71 -7.56
CA LEU A 144 -5.82 -20.44 -7.59
C LEU A 144 -5.13 -20.78 -6.26
N SER A 145 -5.63 -21.77 -5.51
CA SER A 145 -5.04 -22.20 -4.22
C SER A 145 -3.55 -22.55 -4.31
N ASP A 146 -3.09 -23.01 -5.47
CA ASP A 146 -1.67 -23.33 -5.71
C ASP A 146 -0.79 -22.08 -5.85
N ILE A 147 -1.35 -20.96 -6.30
CA ILE A 147 -0.62 -19.68 -6.46
C ILE A 147 -0.49 -18.96 -5.10
N ASP A 148 -1.45 -19.13 -4.21
CA ASP A 148 -1.37 -18.56 -2.85
C ASP A 148 -0.22 -19.19 -2.04
N SER A 149 0.12 -20.46 -2.33
CA SER A 149 1.30 -21.10 -1.73
C SER A 149 2.63 -20.59 -2.34
N GLU A 150 2.68 -20.31 -3.64
CA GLU A 150 3.86 -19.69 -4.29
C GLU A 150 4.11 -18.26 -3.77
N LEU A 151 3.04 -17.49 -3.48
CA LEU A 151 3.14 -16.14 -2.90
C LEU A 151 3.45 -16.17 -1.39
N ALA A 152 3.05 -17.22 -0.67
CA ALA A 152 3.32 -17.40 0.76
C ALA A 152 4.75 -17.88 1.03
N GLU A 153 5.41 -18.51 0.06
CA GLU A 153 6.83 -18.93 0.21
C GLU A 153 7.81 -17.76 0.21
N ASP A 154 7.44 -16.63 -0.40
CA ASP A 154 8.23 -15.39 -0.34
C ASP A 154 8.07 -14.62 1.01
N GLU A 155 7.06 -14.93 1.84
CA GLU A 155 6.86 -14.31 3.16
C GLU A 155 7.44 -15.11 4.33
N ASN A 156 7.87 -16.37 4.13
CA ASN A 156 8.43 -17.23 5.18
C ASN A 156 9.96 -17.35 5.11
N VAL A 157 10.66 -16.22 5.24
CA VAL A 157 12.07 -16.21 5.67
C VAL A 157 12.18 -15.48 7.01
N GLU A 158 11.59 -16.08 8.05
CA GLU A 158 12.00 -15.84 9.43
C GLU A 158 12.25 -17.19 10.11
N GLY A 159 13.51 -17.42 10.43
CA GLY A 159 13.95 -18.20 11.63
C GLY A 159 14.32 -19.65 11.42
N ASP A 160 15.52 -19.89 11.41
CA ASP A 160 16.44 -20.68 12.21
C ASP A 160 17.46 -21.49 11.41
N GLY A 161 18.68 -21.01 11.53
CA GLY A 161 19.92 -21.76 11.79
C GLY A 161 20.31 -22.92 10.85
N GLU A 162 21.28 -22.69 9.98
CA GLU A 162 22.56 -23.36 10.05
C GLU A 162 23.58 -22.77 9.06
N GLU A 163 24.76 -22.49 9.57
CA GLU A 163 25.90 -21.88 8.90
C GLU A 163 26.39 -22.70 7.71
N ASN A 164 26.66 -22.03 6.56
CA ASN A 164 27.91 -22.24 5.84
C ASN A 164 28.10 -21.27 4.65
N MET A 165 29.17 -20.52 4.71
CA MET A 165 30.04 -19.94 3.69
C MET A 165 29.51 -19.78 2.22
N GLU A 166 28.70 -18.73 2.03
CA GLU A 166 28.56 -17.97 0.77
C GLU A 166 28.03 -16.54 1.08
N ASP A 167 28.24 -16.04 2.29
CA ASP A 167 27.50 -14.97 2.97
C ASP A 167 27.97 -13.54 2.70
N GLU A 168 29.07 -13.28 2.06
CA GLU A 168 29.56 -11.89 1.96
C GLU A 168 28.90 -11.03 0.85
N VAL A 169 28.26 -11.64 -0.14
CA VAL A 169 27.61 -10.88 -1.25
C VAL A 169 26.10 -10.69 -1.03
N ARG A 170 25.45 -11.58 -0.28
CA ARG A 170 24.01 -11.47 0.04
C ARG A 170 23.71 -10.46 1.15
N THR A 171 24.54 -10.41 2.19
CA THR A 171 24.38 -9.50 3.34
C THR A 171 24.40 -8.01 2.96
N GLY A 172 25.16 -7.60 1.96
CA GLY A 172 25.18 -6.21 1.48
C GLY A 172 23.87 -5.76 0.85
N SER A 173 23.22 -6.61 0.08
CA SER A 173 21.96 -6.27 -0.61
C SER A 173 20.76 -6.21 0.34
N GLU A 174 20.68 -7.11 1.31
CA GLU A 174 19.61 -7.11 2.33
C GLU A 174 19.74 -5.94 3.29
N ASN A 175 20.96 -5.62 3.71
CA ASN A 175 21.21 -4.45 4.55
C ASN A 175 20.78 -3.14 3.86
N ILE A 176 21.08 -2.97 2.58
CA ILE A 176 20.65 -1.79 1.80
C ILE A 176 19.12 -1.72 1.71
N LYS A 177 18.43 -2.84 1.46
CA LYS A 177 16.96 -2.88 1.44
C LYS A 177 16.36 -2.47 2.79
N MET A 178 16.94 -2.93 3.89
CA MET A 178 16.49 -2.56 5.23
C MET A 178 16.70 -1.07 5.51
N LEU A 179 17.81 -0.46 5.07
CA LEU A 179 18.06 0.97 5.19
C LEU A 179 17.05 1.80 4.39
N TYR A 180 16.70 1.40 3.19
CA TYR A 180 15.64 2.05 2.41
C TYR A 180 14.26 1.92 3.07
N ALA A 181 13.95 0.75 3.65
CA ALA A 181 12.71 0.55 4.40
C ALA A 181 12.65 1.46 5.64
N LYS A 182 13.77 1.60 6.37
CA LYS A 182 13.91 2.53 7.50
C LYS A 182 13.65 3.98 7.07
N LEU A 183 14.25 4.42 5.97
CA LEU A 183 14.04 5.76 5.42
C LEU A 183 12.57 6.02 5.05
N MET A 184 11.87 5.04 4.48
CA MET A 184 10.43 5.17 4.20
C MET A 184 9.60 5.37 5.48
N VAL A 185 9.95 4.69 6.57
CA VAL A 185 9.30 4.86 7.88
C VAL A 185 9.50 6.28 8.38
N SER A 186 10.73 6.77 8.37
CA SER A 186 11.08 8.12 8.85
C SER A 186 10.41 9.23 8.03
N LEU A 187 10.27 9.04 6.71
CA LEU A 187 9.50 9.96 5.85
C LEU A 187 8.00 9.95 6.20
N SER A 188 7.44 8.80 6.52
CA SER A 188 6.04 8.67 6.97
C SER A 188 5.81 9.39 8.30
N ASP A 189 6.75 9.25 9.25
CA ASP A 189 6.66 9.91 10.55
C ASP A 189 6.82 11.43 10.42
N LEU A 190 7.75 11.88 9.57
CA LEU A 190 7.91 13.28 9.21
C LEU A 190 6.62 13.87 8.64
N TYR A 191 6.00 13.19 7.66
CA TYR A 191 4.75 13.66 7.07
C TYR A 191 3.61 13.71 8.09
N SER A 192 3.51 12.70 8.96
CA SER A 192 2.55 12.68 10.06
C SER A 192 2.73 13.85 11.02
N ALA A 193 3.97 14.24 11.31
CA ALA A 193 4.29 15.42 12.11
C ALA A 193 3.90 16.73 11.40
N VAL A 194 4.12 16.81 10.08
CA VAL A 194 3.70 17.96 9.25
C VAL A 194 2.18 18.13 9.27
N LEU A 195 1.43 17.05 9.16
CA LEU A 195 -0.04 17.10 9.20
C LEU A 195 -0.58 17.62 10.54
N LYS A 196 0.04 17.22 11.65
CA LYS A 196 -0.34 17.61 13.02
C LYS A 196 0.08 19.05 13.36
N GLU A 197 1.01 19.66 12.62
CA GLU A 197 1.50 21.01 12.90
C GLU A 197 0.54 22.07 12.35
N ASN A 198 -0.14 22.77 13.26
CA ASN A 198 -1.14 23.78 12.91
C ASN A 198 -0.54 25.08 12.32
N ARG A 199 0.77 25.30 12.46
CA ARG A 199 1.46 26.49 11.94
C ARG A 199 1.87 26.34 10.48
N ILE A 200 1.78 25.14 9.93
CA ILE A 200 2.03 24.85 8.52
C ILE A 200 0.73 25.07 7.74
N LYS A 201 0.78 25.95 6.74
CA LYS A 201 -0.35 26.20 5.88
C LYS A 201 -0.69 24.98 5.04
N MET A 202 -1.98 24.85 4.63
CA MET A 202 -2.45 23.71 3.84
C MET A 202 -1.65 23.54 2.54
N GLU A 203 -1.38 24.62 1.83
CA GLU A 203 -0.56 24.63 0.60
C GLU A 203 0.83 24.02 0.82
N GLN A 204 1.48 24.34 1.96
CA GLN A 204 2.78 23.76 2.29
C GLN A 204 2.68 22.27 2.68
N LYS A 205 1.57 21.84 3.28
CA LYS A 205 1.31 20.41 3.57
C LYS A 205 1.15 19.63 2.26
N GLU A 206 0.49 20.20 1.29
CA GLU A 206 0.35 19.64 -0.06
C GLU A 206 1.70 19.55 -0.79
N GLU A 207 2.54 20.59 -0.70
CA GLU A 207 3.90 20.55 -1.25
C GLU A 207 4.73 19.43 -0.61
N VAL A 208 4.70 19.30 0.72
CA VAL A 208 5.39 18.21 1.43
C VAL A 208 4.85 16.86 1.01
N TYR A 209 3.55 16.71 0.84
CA TYR A 209 2.93 15.47 0.35
C TYR A 209 3.49 15.05 -1.02
N ILE A 210 3.53 15.99 -1.97
CA ILE A 210 4.05 15.72 -3.34
C ILE A 210 5.51 15.28 -3.27
N ILE A 211 6.34 15.98 -2.47
CA ILE A 211 7.76 15.65 -2.34
C ILE A 211 7.96 14.29 -1.67
N VAL A 212 7.25 14.00 -0.57
CA VAL A 212 7.34 12.71 0.14
C VAL A 212 6.86 11.56 -0.74
N SER A 213 5.80 11.77 -1.52
CA SER A 213 5.32 10.76 -2.47
C SER A 213 6.36 10.44 -3.54
N ALA A 214 6.99 11.47 -4.12
CA ALA A 214 8.06 11.30 -5.10
C ALA A 214 9.32 10.65 -4.49
N LEU A 215 9.65 10.97 -3.22
CA LEU A 215 10.74 10.34 -2.47
C LEU A 215 10.47 8.84 -2.28
N ASN A 216 9.28 8.46 -1.86
CA ASN A 216 8.92 7.06 -1.68
C ASN A 216 9.05 6.27 -2.99
N GLU A 217 8.66 6.85 -4.13
CA GLU A 217 8.86 6.21 -5.43
C GLU A 217 10.34 6.09 -5.80
N ALA A 218 11.13 7.14 -5.57
CA ALA A 218 12.58 7.11 -5.79
C ALA A 218 13.30 6.08 -4.90
N ILE A 219 12.84 5.90 -3.67
CA ILE A 219 13.32 4.89 -2.71
C ILE A 219 12.98 3.49 -3.22
N ARG A 220 11.76 3.26 -3.68
CA ARG A 220 11.31 1.96 -4.21
C ARG A 220 12.17 1.49 -5.38
N ILE A 221 12.55 2.40 -6.28
CA ILE A 221 13.45 2.10 -7.40
C ILE A 221 14.94 2.26 -7.04
N GLN A 222 15.23 2.51 -5.75
CA GLN A 222 16.59 2.70 -5.21
C GLN A 222 17.43 3.74 -5.99
N ASN A 223 16.77 4.81 -6.45
CA ASN A 223 17.43 5.85 -7.23
C ASN A 223 17.97 6.98 -6.36
N ILE A 224 19.18 6.81 -5.84
CA ILE A 224 19.83 7.76 -4.92
C ILE A 224 19.96 9.17 -5.51
N LYS A 225 20.10 9.32 -6.84
CA LYS A 225 20.21 10.64 -7.47
C LYS A 225 18.89 11.42 -7.38
N ILE A 226 17.76 10.73 -7.59
CA ILE A 226 16.44 11.34 -7.46
C ILE A 226 16.14 11.64 -6.00
N ILE A 227 16.48 10.73 -5.07
CA ILE A 227 16.32 10.94 -3.63
C ILE A 227 17.05 12.22 -3.21
N ASN A 228 18.32 12.39 -3.61
CA ASN A 228 19.11 13.58 -3.31
C ASN A 228 18.49 14.87 -3.87
N ALA A 229 17.96 14.81 -5.08
CA ALA A 229 17.31 15.97 -5.69
C ALA A 229 16.03 16.39 -4.95
N LEU A 230 15.27 15.42 -4.41
CA LEU A 230 14.00 15.66 -3.73
C LEU A 230 14.17 16.07 -2.25
N ILE A 231 15.26 15.69 -1.59
CA ILE A 231 15.56 16.12 -0.22
C ILE A 231 15.78 17.63 -0.12
N ILE A 232 16.33 18.24 -1.15
CA ILE A 232 16.61 19.69 -1.17
C ILE A 232 15.30 20.52 -1.05
N PRO A 233 14.29 20.33 -1.90
CA PRO A 233 13.03 21.04 -1.74
C PRO A 233 12.30 20.69 -0.44
N LEU A 234 12.37 19.46 0.05
CA LEU A 234 11.81 19.07 1.33
C LEU A 234 12.42 19.88 2.49
N GLU A 235 13.74 20.01 2.53
CA GLU A 235 14.42 20.84 3.51
C GLU A 235 13.97 22.29 3.44
N TYR A 236 13.87 22.84 2.24
CA TYR A 236 13.46 24.23 2.03
C TYR A 236 12.06 24.52 2.58
N VAL A 237 11.09 23.65 2.34
CA VAL A 237 9.71 23.80 2.83
C VAL A 237 9.66 23.70 4.36
N LEU A 238 10.45 22.79 4.96
CA LEU A 238 10.42 22.50 6.40
C LEU A 238 11.33 23.41 7.23
N LYS A 239 12.26 24.14 6.63
CA LYS A 239 13.32 24.92 7.30
C LYS A 239 12.84 25.85 8.42
N LYS A 240 11.63 26.40 8.28
CA LYS A 240 11.05 27.36 9.24
C LYS A 240 10.29 26.69 10.38
N ASN A 241 10.07 25.38 10.35
CA ASN A 241 9.18 24.68 11.27
C ASN A 241 9.99 23.90 12.33
N LYS A 242 10.23 24.54 13.47
CA LYS A 242 11.04 23.95 14.56
C LYS A 242 10.47 22.64 15.11
N ASN A 243 9.15 22.47 15.13
CA ASN A 243 8.50 21.28 15.70
C ASN A 243 8.63 20.06 14.81
N VAL A 244 8.79 20.24 13.49
CA VAL A 244 8.94 19.17 12.51
C VAL A 244 10.41 18.82 12.27
N ARG A 245 11.32 19.72 12.62
CA ARG A 245 12.76 19.57 12.38
C ARG A 245 13.38 18.29 13.00
N PRO A 246 13.01 17.83 14.21
CA PRO A 246 13.54 16.59 14.74
C PRO A 246 13.25 15.37 13.83
N TYR A 247 12.07 15.30 13.24
CA TYR A 247 11.69 14.22 12.29
C TYR A 247 12.48 14.32 10.99
N TYR A 248 12.72 15.54 10.49
CA TYR A 248 13.56 15.75 9.31
C TYR A 248 15.02 15.34 9.57
N ASN A 249 15.56 15.60 10.76
CA ASN A 249 16.91 15.17 11.12
C ASN A 249 17.03 13.64 11.08
N ILE A 250 16.02 12.89 11.57
CA ILE A 250 16.00 11.42 11.47
C ILE A 250 16.05 10.97 10.00
N VAL A 251 15.31 11.62 9.10
CA VAL A 251 15.38 11.34 7.67
C VAL A 251 16.77 11.57 7.10
N GLN A 252 17.47 12.63 7.55
CA GLN A 252 18.86 12.89 7.13
C GLN A 252 19.84 11.86 7.67
N ASP A 253 19.67 11.43 8.92
CA ASP A 253 20.51 10.39 9.54
C ASP A 253 20.34 9.06 8.78
N ASP A 254 19.11 8.65 8.45
CA ASP A 254 18.84 7.44 7.66
C ASP A 254 19.45 7.52 6.24
N LEU A 255 19.43 8.71 5.63
CA LEU A 255 20.11 8.93 4.34
C LEU A 255 21.63 8.80 4.44
N CYS A 256 22.23 9.30 5.52
CA CYS A 256 23.66 9.13 5.75
C CYS A 256 24.04 7.64 5.88
N GLU A 257 23.24 6.84 6.61
CA GLU A 257 23.45 5.39 6.71
C GLU A 257 23.39 4.71 5.31
N ILE A 258 22.48 5.15 4.45
CA ILE A 258 22.40 4.64 3.07
C ILE A 258 23.65 5.02 2.27
N TYR A 259 24.14 6.28 2.39
CA TYR A 259 25.36 6.71 1.68
C TYR A 259 26.60 5.94 2.14
N GLU A 260 26.71 5.66 3.44
CA GLU A 260 27.79 4.85 3.99
C GLU A 260 27.78 3.41 3.46
N ALA A 261 26.58 2.85 3.26
CA ALA A 261 26.42 1.52 2.70
C ALA A 261 26.76 1.41 1.19
N TYR A 262 26.87 2.54 0.47
CA TYR A 262 27.27 2.60 -0.94
C TYR A 262 28.77 2.91 -1.14
N GLN A 263 29.52 3.18 -0.05
CA GLN A 263 30.97 3.40 -0.10
C GLN A 263 31.74 2.10 0.12
#